data_0cea6cf0f2c8faf4a795bb4a4cd0ee54
#
_entry.id   0cea6cf0f2c8faf4a795bb4a4cd0ee54
#
_cell.length_a   1.000
_cell.length_b   1.000
_cell.length_c   1.000
_cell.angle_alpha   90.00
_cell.angle_beta   90.00
_cell.angle_gamma   90.00
#
_symmetry.space_group_name_H-M   'P 1'
#
loop_
_entity.id
_entity.type
_entity.pdbx_description
1 polymer ?
#
loop_
_entity_poly.entity_id
_entity_poly.type
_entity_poly.pdbx_seq_one_letter_code
_entity_poly.pdbx_strand_id
1 'polypeptide(L)'
;MTGQIRAILLQHGRLALDASTLGEDSDLYQAGMTSHASVNVMLALEGAFDVEFPDRMLRRAVFQSIASIRAALGELVASTAPPIEPRGAAL
;
A
#
# COMPACT_ATOMS: atom_id res chain seq x y z
N MET A 1 9.78 -0.70 6.59
CA MET A 1 8.58 -0.61 5.73
C MET A 1 7.57 0.41 6.21
N THR A 2 7.23 0.41 7.48
CA THR A 2 6.24 1.36 8.01
C THR A 2 6.65 2.81 7.79
N GLY A 3 7.92 3.14 7.99
CA GLY A 3 8.39 4.50 7.78
C GLY A 3 8.24 4.96 6.34
N GLN A 4 8.46 4.07 5.39
CA GLN A 4 8.30 4.40 3.98
C GLN A 4 6.84 4.60 3.63
N ILE A 5 5.95 3.79 4.22
CA ILE A 5 4.51 3.95 4.03
C ILE A 5 4.07 5.31 4.56
N ARG A 6 4.54 5.70 5.75
CA ARG A 6 4.18 6.99 6.33
C ARG A 6 4.66 8.14 5.45
N ALA A 7 5.87 8.04 4.91
CA ALA A 7 6.41 9.08 4.05
C ALA A 7 5.58 9.22 2.77
N ILE A 8 5.15 8.11 2.20
CA ILE A 8 4.33 8.13 1.00
C ILE A 8 2.96 8.72 1.29
N LEU A 9 2.37 8.36 2.43
CA LEU A 9 1.09 8.94 2.83
C LEU A 9 1.21 10.45 3.03
N LEU A 10 2.31 10.90 3.59
CA LEU A 10 2.53 12.31 3.81
C LEU A 10 2.57 13.07 2.48
N GLN A 11 3.20 12.48 1.46
CA GLN A 11 3.33 13.14 0.16
C GLN A 11 2.10 12.99 -0.72
N HIS A 12 1.44 11.87 -0.67
CA HIS A 12 0.41 11.53 -1.65
C HIS A 12 -0.98 11.31 -1.08
N GLY A 13 -1.11 11.08 0.22
CA GLY A 13 -2.39 10.75 0.82
C GLY A 13 -3.31 11.93 1.03
N ARG A 14 -2.78 13.13 1.01
CA ARG A 14 -3.53 14.36 1.21
C ARG A 14 -4.36 14.32 2.49
N LEU A 15 -3.73 13.81 3.56
CA LEU A 15 -4.42 13.67 4.83
C LEU A 15 -4.59 15.01 5.50
N ALA A 16 -5.71 15.16 6.21
CA ALA A 16 -5.93 16.34 7.03
C ALA A 16 -5.06 16.32 8.29
N LEU A 17 -4.68 15.12 8.73
CA LEU A 17 -3.84 14.94 9.90
C LEU A 17 -2.44 14.50 9.47
N ASP A 18 -1.46 14.78 10.33
CA ASP A 18 -0.08 14.42 10.04
C ASP A 18 0.08 12.90 10.08
N ALA A 19 0.51 12.33 8.97
CA ALA A 19 0.68 10.88 8.86
C ALA A 19 1.68 10.33 9.86
N SER A 20 2.64 11.14 10.29
CA SER A 20 3.65 10.67 11.25
C SER A 20 3.07 10.47 12.65
N THR A 21 1.93 11.08 12.94
CA THR A 21 1.30 10.97 14.26
C THR A 21 0.14 9.97 14.28
N LEU A 22 -0.24 9.43 13.13
CA LEU A 22 -1.35 8.48 13.09
C LEU A 22 -0.90 7.11 13.56
N GLY A 23 -1.78 6.43 14.28
CA GLY A 23 -1.53 5.05 14.66
C GLY A 23 -1.59 4.12 13.46
N GLU A 24 -0.99 2.96 13.57
CA GLU A 24 -0.98 2.00 12.48
C GLU A 24 -2.37 1.50 12.12
N ASP A 25 -3.29 1.51 13.08
CA ASP A 25 -4.65 1.05 12.85
C ASP A 25 -5.63 2.19 12.57
N SER A 26 -5.16 3.43 12.53
CA SER A 26 -6.04 4.57 12.27
C SER A 26 -6.61 4.50 10.86
N ASP A 27 -7.88 4.87 10.73
CA ASP A 27 -8.56 4.86 9.43
C ASP A 27 -8.08 6.06 8.61
N LEU A 28 -7.36 5.78 7.54
CA LEU A 28 -6.78 6.82 6.71
C LEU A 28 -7.84 7.61 5.96
N TYR A 29 -8.95 6.98 5.58
CA TYR A 29 -10.03 7.69 4.91
C TYR A 29 -10.69 8.70 5.85
N GLN A 30 -10.83 8.32 7.12
CA GLN A 30 -11.35 9.26 8.11
C GLN A 30 -10.35 10.37 8.41
N ALA A 31 -9.07 10.11 8.21
CA ALA A 31 -8.05 11.14 8.38
C ALA A 31 -8.00 12.10 7.19
N GLY A 32 -8.79 11.87 6.16
CA GLY A 32 -8.88 12.79 5.03
C GLY A 32 -8.47 12.21 3.69
N MET A 33 -8.02 10.96 3.63
CA MET A 33 -7.59 10.39 2.37
C MET A 33 -8.81 10.09 1.48
N THR A 34 -8.84 10.68 0.30
CA THR A 34 -9.92 10.43 -0.65
C THR A 34 -9.61 9.17 -1.46
N SER A 35 -10.61 8.67 -2.19
CA SER A 35 -10.38 7.53 -3.09
C SER A 35 -9.34 7.88 -4.15
N HIS A 36 -9.37 9.11 -4.65
CA HIS A 36 -8.40 9.56 -5.63
C HIS A 36 -6.99 9.58 -5.03
N ALA A 37 -6.85 10.08 -3.82
CA ALA A 37 -5.56 10.11 -3.15
C ALA A 37 -5.05 8.71 -2.88
N SER A 38 -5.93 7.76 -2.57
CA SER A 38 -5.50 6.39 -2.32
C SER A 38 -4.91 5.74 -3.57
N VAL A 39 -5.39 6.11 -4.75
CA VAL A 39 -4.79 5.62 -6.00
C VAL A 39 -3.36 6.15 -6.15
N ASN A 40 -3.14 7.42 -5.83
CA ASN A 40 -1.81 8.00 -5.88
C ASN A 40 -0.88 7.32 -4.87
N VAL A 41 -1.39 7.02 -3.69
CA VAL A 41 -0.62 6.29 -2.68
C VAL A 41 -0.26 4.90 -3.21
N MET A 42 -1.21 4.20 -3.81
CA MET A 42 -0.98 2.88 -4.37
C MET A 42 0.14 2.92 -5.42
N LEU A 43 0.07 3.87 -6.35
CA LEU A 43 1.08 3.98 -7.40
C LEU A 43 2.46 4.29 -6.83
N ALA A 44 2.51 5.15 -5.81
CA ALA A 44 3.78 5.46 -5.17
C ALA A 44 4.37 4.25 -4.44
N LEU A 45 3.50 3.44 -3.82
CA LEU A 45 3.93 2.22 -3.15
C LEU A 45 4.47 1.21 -4.16
N GLU A 46 3.80 1.08 -5.29
CA GLU A 46 4.26 0.18 -6.34
C GLU A 46 5.65 0.54 -6.82
N GLY A 47 5.89 1.83 -7.00
CA GLY A 47 7.21 2.28 -7.42
C GLY A 47 8.27 2.13 -6.35
N ALA A 48 7.92 2.44 -5.11
CA ALA A 48 8.88 2.40 -4.01
C ALA A 48 9.31 0.98 -3.64
N PHE A 49 8.40 0.03 -3.75
CA PHE A 49 8.66 -1.35 -3.36
C PHE A 49 8.81 -2.29 -4.55
N ASP A 50 8.71 -1.76 -5.74
CA ASP A 50 8.84 -2.53 -6.98
C ASP A 50 7.89 -3.72 -6.99
N VAL A 51 6.62 -3.46 -6.72
CA VAL A 51 5.56 -4.47 -6.70
C VAL A 51 4.37 -3.93 -7.47
N GLU A 52 3.41 -4.82 -7.74
CA GLU A 52 2.20 -4.44 -8.42
C GLU A 52 1.03 -5.02 -7.65
N PHE A 53 0.07 -4.18 -7.28
CA PHE A 53 -1.11 -4.64 -6.55
C PHE A 53 -2.05 -5.35 -7.52
N PRO A 54 -2.37 -6.63 -7.25
CA PRO A 54 -3.35 -7.31 -8.11
C PRO A 54 -4.76 -6.82 -7.82
N ASP A 55 -5.68 -7.09 -8.74
CA ASP A 55 -7.06 -6.63 -8.59
C ASP A 55 -7.69 -7.03 -7.26
N ARG A 56 -7.37 -8.21 -6.75
CA ARG A 56 -7.94 -8.67 -5.49
C ARG A 56 -7.54 -7.79 -4.31
N MET A 57 -6.50 -7.02 -4.46
CA MET A 57 -6.01 -6.11 -3.41
C MET A 57 -6.43 -4.67 -3.64
N LEU A 58 -7.12 -4.37 -4.74
CA LEU A 58 -7.57 -3.00 -5.01
C LEU A 58 -8.90 -2.77 -4.31
N ARG A 59 -8.85 -2.79 -2.99
CA ARG A 59 -10.03 -2.63 -2.15
C ARG A 59 -9.77 -1.58 -1.10
N ARG A 60 -10.85 -0.92 -0.68
CA ARG A 60 -10.77 0.08 0.37
C ARG A 60 -10.10 -0.47 1.63
N ALA A 61 -10.42 -1.70 2.00
CA ALA A 61 -9.88 -2.29 3.22
C ALA A 61 -8.35 -2.41 3.21
N VAL A 62 -7.75 -2.58 2.04
CA VAL A 62 -6.29 -2.70 1.93
C VAL A 62 -5.61 -1.36 2.25
N PHE A 63 -6.22 -0.26 1.84
CA PHE A 63 -5.63 1.07 2.01
C PHE A 63 -6.21 1.82 3.20
N GLN A 64 -6.97 1.15 4.04
CA GLN A 64 -7.67 1.79 5.13
C GLN A 64 -6.75 2.17 6.29
N SER A 65 -5.67 1.45 6.50
CA SER A 65 -4.74 1.76 7.58
C SER A 65 -3.32 1.43 7.18
N ILE A 66 -2.37 1.97 7.93
CA ILE A 66 -0.95 1.66 7.69
C ILE A 66 -0.71 0.17 7.90
N ALA A 67 -1.34 -0.42 8.90
CA ALA A 67 -1.18 -1.84 9.17
C ALA A 67 -1.69 -2.70 8.02
N SER A 68 -2.83 -2.35 7.42
CA SER A 68 -3.38 -3.12 6.30
C SER A 68 -2.53 -2.94 5.04
N ILE A 69 -1.99 -1.76 4.81
CA ILE A 69 -1.08 -1.52 3.69
C ILE A 69 0.19 -2.34 3.88
N ARG A 70 0.74 -2.32 5.08
CA ARG A 70 1.96 -3.08 5.38
C ARG A 70 1.75 -4.58 5.17
N ALA A 71 0.62 -5.09 5.60
CA ALA A 71 0.31 -6.50 5.43
C ALA A 71 0.24 -6.88 3.94
N ALA A 72 -0.41 -6.04 3.14
CA ALA A 72 -0.52 -6.28 1.71
C ALA A 72 0.86 -6.22 1.03
N LEU A 73 1.67 -5.22 1.38
CA LEU A 73 3.01 -5.10 0.81
C LEU A 73 3.88 -6.29 1.20
N GLY A 74 3.76 -6.75 2.43
CA GLY A 74 4.52 -7.92 2.88
C GLY A 74 4.19 -9.15 2.06
N GLU A 75 2.92 -9.33 1.74
CA GLU A 75 2.47 -10.41 0.89
C GLU A 75 3.07 -10.31 -0.51
N LEU A 76 3.02 -9.12 -1.09
CA LEU A 76 3.51 -8.90 -2.45
C LEU A 76 5.02 -9.05 -2.55
N VAL A 77 5.75 -8.53 -1.58
CA VAL A 77 7.19 -8.65 -1.57
C VAL A 77 7.60 -10.12 -1.43
N ALA A 78 6.91 -10.86 -0.58
CA ALA A 78 7.20 -12.27 -0.41
C ALA A 78 6.89 -13.07 -1.68
N SER A 79 5.82 -12.73 -2.37
CA SER A 79 5.43 -13.50 -3.54
C SER A 79 6.25 -13.18 -4.78
N THR A 80 6.96 -12.07 -4.82
CA THR A 80 7.79 -11.77 -5.98
C THR A 80 9.15 -12.43 -5.90
N ALA A 81 9.48 -12.98 -4.76
CA ALA A 81 10.79 -13.52 -4.59
C ALA A 81 11.13 -14.63 -5.56
N PRO A 82 10.35 -15.65 -5.77
CA PRO A 82 10.68 -16.66 -6.73
C PRO A 82 10.00 -16.37 -7.97
N PRO A 83 10.57 -16.05 -8.85
CA PRO A 83 9.92 -15.79 -10.06
C PRO A 83 9.57 -17.00 -10.71
N ILE A 84 9.49 -17.63 -10.68
CA ILE A 84 9.26 -18.45 -11.48
C ILE A 84 8.30 -18.97 -11.76
N GLU A 85 8.04 -19.02 -11.60
CA GLU A 85 7.35 -19.44 -11.93
C GLU A 85 7.00 -19.79 -12.71
N PRO A 86 7.13 -20.17 -12.74
CA PRO A 86 6.83 -20.55 -13.65
C PRO A 86 5.75 -20.75 -14.03
N ARG A 87 5.25 -20.36 -13.86
CA ARG A 87 4.32 -20.40 -14.41
C ARG A 87 4.41 -20.62 -15.51
N GLY A 88 4.65 -20.17 -15.77
CA GLY A 88 4.66 -20.24 -16.96
C GLY A 88 5.13 -21.41 -17.36
N ALA A 89 5.93 -21.63 -16.85
CA ALA A 89 6.47 -22.68 -17.26
C ALA A 89 5.53 -23.70 -17.25
N ALA A 90 4.89 -23.61 -16.53
CA ALA A 90 4.10 -24.56 -16.55
C ALA A 90 3.47 -24.66 -17.73
N LEU A 91 3.62 -24.44 -18.15
CA LEU A 91 2.98 -24.54 -19.14
C LEU A 91 3.19 -25.12 -19.92
#